data_b541ae6c027488a60f3c0e50168c8656
#
_entry.id   b541ae6c027488a60f3c0e50168c8656
#
_cell.length_a   1.000
_cell.length_b   1.000
_cell.length_c   1.000
_cell.angle_alpha   90.00
_cell.angle_beta   90.00
_cell.angle_gamma   90.00
#
_symmetry.space_group_name_H-M   'P 1'
#
loop_
_entity.id
_entity.type
_entity.pdbx_description
1 polymer ?
#
loop_
_entity_poly.entity_id
_entity_poly.type
_entity_poly.pdbx_seq_one_letter_code
_entity_poly.pdbx_strand_id
1 'polypeptide(L)'
;MNIIELCKCIELDSATSRTVSEFEDNAEIQQIVPHFKQLISGLTAAETASNVQFELEKNLSESRFSEINKNGLFMLYIHLKAACLSFEKYTEKDISFEIFKDTMKCFSRFVSEHVESFNKIGFDRAFWTYRQLSLQLFRIGALEYEIISPEESAIHIPSDADISLDKCRASFERYCKFLETTFKMHPSRFSLDSWLISPALDGLLEPSSKIIAFKNCFELEEWNKDSADYKQWIFGKENISIEEMPEKTSLQRKSKALLKSGGKIGTAKGYLKSF
;
A
#
# COMPACT_ATOMS: atom_id res chain seq x y z
N MET A 1 12.01 -18.53 6.17
CA MET A 1 11.71 -17.51 7.19
C MET A 1 10.43 -17.92 7.91
N ASN A 2 10.39 -17.90 9.24
CA ASN A 2 9.15 -18.10 9.99
C ASN A 2 8.45 -16.75 10.27
N ILE A 3 7.19 -16.83 10.73
CA ILE A 3 6.35 -15.61 10.89
C ILE A 3 6.88 -14.67 12.00
N ILE A 4 7.50 -15.20 13.05
CA ILE A 4 8.05 -14.39 14.14
C ILE A 4 9.30 -13.64 13.67
N GLU A 5 10.14 -14.31 12.87
CA GLU A 5 11.29 -13.66 12.22
C GLU A 5 10.82 -12.57 11.25
N LEU A 6 9.76 -12.83 10.49
CA LEU A 6 9.17 -11.83 9.59
C LEU A 6 8.67 -10.61 10.37
N CYS A 7 7.87 -10.80 11.44
CA CYS A 7 7.36 -9.69 12.25
C CYS A 7 8.48 -8.77 12.79
N LYS A 8 9.60 -9.38 13.24
CA LYS A 8 10.78 -8.62 13.66
C LYS A 8 11.44 -7.89 12.50
N CYS A 9 11.56 -8.55 11.36
CA CYS A 9 12.20 -8.03 10.17
C CYS A 9 11.47 -6.78 9.62
N ILE A 10 10.14 -6.82 9.58
CA ILE A 10 9.30 -5.70 9.10
C ILE A 10 8.98 -4.67 10.19
N GLU A 11 9.55 -4.82 11.39
CA GLU A 11 9.35 -3.92 12.53
C GLU A 11 7.86 -3.77 12.91
N LEU A 12 7.11 -4.90 12.88
CA LEU A 12 5.72 -4.92 13.30
C LEU A 12 5.64 -4.56 14.79
N ASP A 13 4.70 -3.70 15.18
CA ASP A 13 4.58 -3.24 16.57
C ASP A 13 4.39 -4.41 17.55
N SER A 14 4.80 -4.18 18.81
CA SER A 14 4.86 -5.24 19.81
C SER A 14 3.50 -5.85 20.18
N ALA A 15 2.43 -5.06 20.12
CA ALA A 15 1.09 -5.54 20.46
C ALA A 15 0.53 -6.40 19.34
N THR A 16 0.67 -5.97 18.08
CA THR A 16 0.29 -6.76 16.90
C THR A 16 1.15 -8.02 16.80
N SER A 17 2.47 -7.93 17.02
CA SER A 17 3.36 -9.10 17.04
C SER A 17 2.97 -10.12 18.09
N ARG A 18 2.49 -9.69 19.25
CA ARG A 18 1.98 -10.57 20.31
C ARG A 18 0.73 -11.30 19.83
N THR A 19 -0.24 -10.62 19.25
CA THR A 19 -1.44 -11.25 18.69
C THR A 19 -1.10 -12.29 17.63
N VAL A 20 -0.15 -11.99 16.74
CA VAL A 20 0.35 -12.96 15.75
C VAL A 20 0.98 -14.19 16.42
N SER A 21 1.75 -14.00 17.48
CA SER A 21 2.32 -15.11 18.26
C SER A 21 1.22 -15.94 18.95
N GLU A 22 0.21 -15.27 19.52
CA GLU A 22 -0.93 -15.94 20.13
C GLU A 22 -1.69 -16.80 19.12
N PHE A 23 -1.82 -16.36 17.85
CA PHE A 23 -2.39 -17.17 16.78
C PHE A 23 -1.54 -18.39 16.43
N GLU A 24 -0.20 -18.28 16.43
CA GLU A 24 0.70 -19.42 16.21
C GLU A 24 0.61 -20.45 17.34
N ASP A 25 0.43 -20.01 18.59
CA ASP A 25 0.42 -20.87 19.77
C ASP A 25 -0.98 -21.46 20.10
N ASN A 26 -2.05 -20.90 19.50
CA ASN A 26 -3.42 -21.32 19.77
C ASN A 26 -3.79 -22.58 19.00
N ALA A 27 -4.00 -23.70 19.71
CA ALA A 27 -4.33 -24.98 19.11
C ALA A 27 -5.62 -24.99 18.26
N GLU A 28 -6.64 -24.22 18.66
CA GLU A 28 -7.89 -24.13 17.91
C GLU A 28 -7.67 -23.40 16.59
N ILE A 29 -6.89 -22.31 16.59
CA ILE A 29 -6.53 -21.58 15.38
C ILE A 29 -5.67 -22.44 14.47
N GLN A 30 -4.71 -23.20 15.01
CA GLN A 30 -3.88 -24.10 14.21
C GLN A 30 -4.69 -25.27 13.58
N GLN A 31 -5.86 -25.60 14.09
CA GLN A 31 -6.79 -26.53 13.43
C GLN A 31 -7.55 -25.87 12.27
N ILE A 32 -7.72 -24.55 12.30
CA ILE A 32 -8.42 -23.80 11.26
C ILE A 32 -7.48 -23.45 10.09
N VAL A 33 -6.22 -23.12 10.35
CA VAL A 33 -5.24 -22.69 9.34
C VAL A 33 -5.15 -23.63 8.12
N PRO A 34 -5.20 -24.97 8.26
CA PRO A 34 -5.20 -25.88 7.12
C PRO A 34 -6.32 -25.64 6.10
N HIS A 35 -7.47 -25.13 6.53
CA HIS A 35 -8.58 -24.78 5.61
C HIS A 35 -8.19 -23.63 4.65
N PHE A 36 -7.25 -22.78 5.06
CA PHE A 36 -6.76 -21.66 4.28
C PHE A 36 -5.47 -21.95 3.52
N LYS A 37 -4.91 -23.17 3.62
CA LYS A 37 -3.60 -23.50 3.04
C LYS A 37 -3.51 -23.21 1.54
N GLN A 38 -4.53 -23.57 0.78
CA GLN A 38 -4.57 -23.31 -0.67
C GLN A 38 -4.70 -21.82 -0.97
N LEU A 39 -5.50 -21.09 -0.20
CA LEU A 39 -5.67 -19.65 -0.33
C LEU A 39 -4.37 -18.91 0.03
N ILE A 40 -3.70 -19.30 1.13
CA ILE A 40 -2.39 -18.74 1.51
C ILE A 40 -1.38 -18.93 0.36
N SER A 41 -1.29 -20.12 -0.21
CA SER A 41 -0.42 -20.38 -1.35
C SER A 41 -0.83 -19.59 -2.59
N GLY A 42 -2.12 -19.50 -2.87
CA GLY A 42 -2.67 -18.77 -4.02
C GLY A 42 -2.41 -17.26 -3.97
N LEU A 43 -2.31 -16.66 -2.77
CA LEU A 43 -1.94 -15.25 -2.61
C LEU A 43 -0.51 -14.95 -3.13
N THR A 44 0.34 -15.95 -3.25
CA THR A 44 1.73 -15.77 -3.69
C THR A 44 1.93 -15.97 -5.19
N ALA A 45 0.86 -16.14 -5.98
CA ALA A 45 0.90 -16.32 -7.42
C ALA A 45 0.12 -15.21 -8.13
N ALA A 46 0.78 -14.50 -9.04
CA ALA A 46 0.21 -13.32 -9.70
C ALA A 46 -1.13 -13.60 -10.39
N GLU A 47 -1.27 -14.78 -11.01
CA GLU A 47 -2.46 -15.17 -11.77
C GLU A 47 -3.69 -15.41 -10.88
N THR A 48 -3.50 -15.73 -9.61
CA THR A 48 -4.59 -16.11 -8.69
C THR A 48 -4.79 -15.16 -7.53
N ALA A 49 -3.79 -14.37 -7.18
CA ALA A 49 -3.75 -13.60 -5.94
C ALA A 49 -4.98 -12.70 -5.71
N SER A 50 -5.44 -12.00 -6.75
CA SER A 50 -6.62 -11.12 -6.66
C SER A 50 -7.91 -11.91 -6.39
N ASN A 51 -8.14 -13.01 -7.11
CA ASN A 51 -9.31 -13.86 -6.90
C ASN A 51 -9.28 -14.53 -5.52
N VAL A 52 -8.11 -14.99 -5.12
CA VAL A 52 -7.89 -15.61 -3.80
C VAL A 52 -8.13 -14.60 -2.68
N GLN A 53 -7.71 -13.35 -2.85
CA GLN A 53 -8.01 -12.29 -1.89
C GLN A 53 -9.51 -12.10 -1.71
N PHE A 54 -10.26 -12.03 -2.80
CA PHE A 54 -11.72 -11.93 -2.76
C PHE A 54 -12.37 -13.13 -2.04
N GLU A 55 -11.88 -14.35 -2.33
CA GLU A 55 -12.35 -15.57 -1.63
C GLU A 55 -12.04 -15.55 -0.13
N LEU A 56 -10.86 -15.05 0.27
CA LEU A 56 -10.49 -14.89 1.67
C LEU A 56 -11.41 -13.91 2.39
N GLU A 57 -11.68 -12.75 1.81
CA GLU A 57 -12.60 -11.76 2.38
C GLU A 57 -13.98 -12.36 2.58
N LYS A 58 -14.49 -13.07 1.58
CA LYS A 58 -15.77 -13.77 1.67
C LYS A 58 -15.78 -14.81 2.79
N ASN A 59 -14.78 -15.68 2.86
CA ASN A 59 -14.68 -16.73 3.89
C ASN A 59 -14.60 -16.13 5.29
N LEU A 60 -13.78 -15.09 5.49
CA LEU A 60 -13.59 -14.47 6.80
C LEU A 60 -14.76 -13.55 7.23
N SER A 61 -15.66 -13.20 6.31
CA SER A 61 -16.92 -12.53 6.64
C SER A 61 -18.01 -13.49 7.18
N GLU A 62 -17.85 -14.81 7.00
CA GLU A 62 -18.78 -15.79 7.56
C GLU A 62 -18.77 -15.75 9.10
N SER A 63 -19.95 -15.96 9.70
CA SER A 63 -20.15 -15.82 11.16
C SER A 63 -19.19 -16.66 12.01
N ARG A 64 -18.79 -17.84 11.53
CA ARG A 64 -17.84 -18.73 12.21
C ARG A 64 -16.41 -18.17 12.34
N PHE A 65 -16.03 -17.23 11.48
CA PHE A 65 -14.68 -16.63 11.46
C PHE A 65 -14.65 -15.16 11.87
N SER A 66 -15.80 -14.50 11.96
CA SER A 66 -15.90 -13.07 12.26
C SER A 66 -15.27 -12.70 13.60
N GLU A 67 -15.46 -13.53 14.61
CA GLU A 67 -14.86 -13.31 15.95
C GLU A 67 -13.33 -13.45 15.94
N ILE A 68 -12.81 -14.41 15.17
CA ILE A 68 -11.35 -14.62 15.04
C ILE A 68 -10.74 -13.47 14.24
N ASN A 69 -11.44 -12.99 13.19
CA ASN A 69 -10.96 -11.91 12.33
C ASN A 69 -11.30 -10.51 12.87
N LYS A 70 -11.39 -10.36 14.17
CA LYS A 70 -11.68 -9.06 14.78
C LYS A 70 -10.65 -8.01 14.35
N ASN A 71 -11.13 -6.86 13.86
CA ASN A 71 -10.32 -5.78 13.29
C ASN A 71 -9.39 -6.23 12.16
N GLY A 72 -9.66 -7.32 11.46
CA GLY A 72 -8.82 -7.84 10.36
C GLY A 72 -7.52 -8.51 10.80
N LEU A 73 -7.31 -8.80 12.09
CA LEU A 73 -6.05 -9.34 12.60
C LEU A 73 -5.79 -10.78 12.16
N PHE A 74 -6.82 -11.59 11.98
CA PHE A 74 -6.64 -12.92 11.42
C PHE A 74 -6.34 -12.87 9.92
N MET A 75 -6.93 -11.94 9.18
CA MET A 75 -6.56 -11.64 7.81
C MET A 75 -5.08 -11.24 7.70
N LEU A 76 -4.61 -10.34 8.59
CA LEU A 76 -3.19 -10.00 8.69
C LEU A 76 -2.32 -11.23 8.91
N TYR A 77 -2.70 -12.09 9.84
CA TYR A 77 -1.98 -13.33 10.13
C TYR A 77 -1.86 -14.25 8.89
N ILE A 78 -2.97 -14.44 8.15
CA ILE A 78 -2.99 -15.19 6.89
C ILE A 78 -2.02 -14.58 5.86
N HIS A 79 -2.04 -13.25 5.71
CA HIS A 79 -1.12 -12.55 4.80
C HIS A 79 0.35 -12.66 5.22
N LEU A 80 0.65 -12.61 6.52
CA LEU A 80 2.00 -12.83 7.03
C LEU A 80 2.48 -14.27 6.79
N LYS A 81 1.58 -15.27 6.88
CA LYS A 81 1.90 -16.66 6.46
C LYS A 81 2.22 -16.72 4.96
N ALA A 82 1.45 -16.04 4.13
CA ALA A 82 1.72 -15.94 2.69
C ALA A 82 3.04 -15.20 2.42
N ALA A 83 3.38 -14.15 3.18
CA ALA A 83 4.66 -13.46 3.05
C ALA A 83 5.86 -14.37 3.37
N CYS A 84 5.72 -15.27 4.34
CA CYS A 84 6.75 -16.29 4.59
C CYS A 84 6.97 -17.22 3.39
N LEU A 85 5.89 -17.60 2.67
CA LEU A 85 5.99 -18.38 1.44
C LEU A 85 6.55 -17.54 0.28
N SER A 86 6.15 -16.27 0.18
CA SER A 86 6.66 -15.35 -0.85
C SER A 86 8.18 -15.19 -0.75
N PHE A 87 8.75 -15.26 0.46
CA PHE A 87 10.19 -15.16 0.66
C PHE A 87 10.98 -16.20 -0.16
N GLU A 88 10.46 -17.42 -0.30
CA GLU A 88 11.08 -18.45 -1.13
C GLU A 88 11.08 -18.02 -2.60
N LYS A 89 9.97 -17.48 -3.11
CA LYS A 89 9.85 -16.99 -4.48
C LYS A 89 10.75 -15.76 -4.76
N TYR A 90 10.91 -14.87 -3.79
CA TYR A 90 11.87 -13.76 -3.88
C TYR A 90 13.30 -14.30 -4.01
N THR A 91 13.64 -15.33 -3.21
CA THR A 91 14.95 -15.98 -3.26
C THR A 91 15.19 -16.71 -4.59
N GLU A 92 14.20 -17.44 -5.09
CA GLU A 92 14.27 -18.13 -6.38
C GLU A 92 14.48 -17.19 -7.57
N LYS A 93 13.97 -15.96 -7.48
CA LYS A 93 14.16 -14.91 -8.49
C LYS A 93 15.40 -14.04 -8.25
N ASP A 94 16.23 -14.39 -7.30
CA ASP A 94 17.43 -13.63 -6.91
C ASP A 94 17.10 -12.16 -6.51
N ILE A 95 15.91 -11.94 -5.94
CA ILE A 95 15.51 -10.65 -5.39
C ILE A 95 16.13 -10.48 -4.01
N SER A 96 16.83 -9.36 -3.81
CA SER A 96 17.54 -9.11 -2.55
C SER A 96 16.61 -9.09 -1.34
N PHE A 97 17.16 -9.52 -0.19
CA PHE A 97 16.45 -9.47 1.09
C PHE A 97 16.01 -8.04 1.47
N GLU A 98 16.78 -7.03 1.09
CA GLU A 98 16.42 -5.63 1.31
C GLU A 98 15.10 -5.27 0.60
N ILE A 99 14.95 -5.62 -0.69
CA ILE A 99 13.72 -5.37 -1.45
C ILE A 99 12.55 -6.14 -0.85
N PHE A 100 12.75 -7.41 -0.46
CA PHE A 100 11.71 -8.18 0.23
C PHE A 100 11.28 -7.49 1.52
N LYS A 101 12.23 -7.17 2.40
CA LYS A 101 11.99 -6.53 3.68
C LYS A 101 11.24 -5.20 3.50
N ASP A 102 11.74 -4.31 2.64
CA ASP A 102 11.14 -3.00 2.41
C ASP A 102 9.73 -3.13 1.82
N THR A 103 9.51 -4.10 0.94
CA THR A 103 8.19 -4.40 0.37
C THR A 103 7.22 -4.90 1.46
N MET A 104 7.64 -5.84 2.30
CA MET A 104 6.79 -6.40 3.36
C MET A 104 6.57 -5.46 4.55
N LYS A 105 7.35 -4.39 4.70
CA LYS A 105 7.06 -3.31 5.65
C LYS A 105 5.72 -2.61 5.41
N CYS A 106 5.06 -2.84 4.27
CA CYS A 106 3.68 -2.40 4.05
C CYS A 106 2.73 -2.88 5.16
N PHE A 107 2.93 -4.07 5.72
CA PHE A 107 2.09 -4.58 6.83
C PHE A 107 2.21 -3.72 8.09
N SER A 108 3.42 -3.37 8.51
CA SER A 108 3.64 -2.51 9.67
C SER A 108 3.09 -1.11 9.46
N ARG A 109 3.29 -0.55 8.26
CA ARG A 109 2.75 0.76 7.89
C ARG A 109 1.22 0.75 7.95
N PHE A 110 0.55 -0.24 7.35
CA PHE A 110 -0.92 -0.30 7.32
C PHE A 110 -1.53 -0.53 8.71
N VAL A 111 -0.88 -1.30 9.58
CA VAL A 111 -1.29 -1.42 10.97
C VAL A 111 -1.18 -0.06 11.69
N SER A 112 -0.09 0.68 11.48
CA SER A 112 0.08 2.03 12.05
C SER A 112 -0.97 3.01 11.54
N GLU A 113 -1.24 3.02 10.24
CA GLU A 113 -2.30 3.83 9.61
C GLU A 113 -3.69 3.49 10.17
N HIS A 114 -3.96 2.20 10.42
CA HIS A 114 -5.21 1.78 11.04
C HIS A 114 -5.33 2.29 12.48
N VAL A 115 -4.25 2.25 13.27
CA VAL A 115 -4.22 2.81 14.62
C VAL A 115 -4.46 4.32 14.59
N GLU A 116 -3.81 5.04 13.69
CA GLU A 116 -3.99 6.49 13.52
C GLU A 116 -5.43 6.87 13.15
N SER A 117 -6.05 6.08 12.27
CA SER A 117 -7.41 6.35 11.76
C SER A 117 -8.50 5.98 12.75
N PHE A 118 -8.35 4.86 13.47
CA PHE A 118 -9.42 4.26 14.28
C PHE A 118 -9.12 4.19 15.79
N ASN A 119 -7.93 4.59 16.21
CA ASN A 119 -7.42 4.43 17.57
C ASN A 119 -7.52 2.98 18.10
N LYS A 120 -7.31 2.02 17.21
CA LYS A 120 -7.37 0.57 17.47
C LYS A 120 -6.36 -0.16 16.61
N ILE A 121 -5.75 -1.21 17.15
CA ILE A 121 -4.95 -2.14 16.37
C ILE A 121 -5.87 -2.89 15.41
N GLY A 122 -5.45 -2.97 14.15
CA GLY A 122 -6.20 -3.66 13.12
C GLY A 122 -5.51 -3.61 11.76
N PHE A 123 -6.13 -4.27 10.78
CA PHE A 123 -5.63 -4.36 9.42
C PHE A 123 -6.79 -4.40 8.42
N ASP A 124 -6.85 -3.43 7.53
CA ASP A 124 -7.94 -3.25 6.56
C ASP A 124 -7.43 -3.08 5.11
N ARG A 125 -6.15 -3.37 4.85
CA ARG A 125 -5.50 -3.21 3.54
C ARG A 125 -5.19 -4.54 2.84
N ALA A 126 -5.88 -5.62 3.19
CA ALA A 126 -5.71 -6.93 2.57
C ALA A 126 -5.96 -6.89 1.05
N PHE A 127 -6.97 -6.10 0.61
CA PHE A 127 -7.29 -5.86 -0.80
C PHE A 127 -6.13 -5.24 -1.60
N TRP A 128 -5.11 -4.76 -0.91
CA TRP A 128 -3.91 -4.15 -1.51
C TRP A 128 -2.70 -5.08 -1.44
N THR A 129 -2.47 -5.72 -0.27
CA THR A 129 -1.21 -6.41 0.03
C THR A 129 -0.99 -7.72 -0.73
N TYR A 130 -1.99 -8.28 -1.40
CA TYR A 130 -1.78 -9.45 -2.25
C TYR A 130 -0.81 -9.15 -3.41
N ARG A 131 -0.70 -7.90 -3.85
CA ARG A 131 0.25 -7.48 -4.90
C ARG A 131 1.70 -7.66 -4.49
N GLN A 132 2.02 -7.29 -3.24
CA GLN A 132 3.35 -7.49 -2.67
C GLN A 132 3.66 -8.98 -2.50
N LEU A 133 2.68 -9.77 -2.03
CA LEU A 133 2.81 -11.20 -1.81
C LEU A 133 3.04 -11.98 -3.10
N SER A 134 2.45 -11.54 -4.21
CA SER A 134 2.50 -12.20 -5.52
C SER A 134 3.58 -11.64 -6.45
N LEU A 135 4.52 -10.84 -5.93
CA LEU A 135 5.62 -10.28 -6.70
C LEU A 135 5.17 -9.37 -7.85
N GLN A 136 4.04 -8.70 -7.69
CA GLN A 136 3.52 -7.70 -8.63
C GLN A 136 3.88 -6.28 -8.22
N LEU A 137 4.04 -6.01 -6.91
CA LEU A 137 4.34 -4.70 -6.37
C LEU A 137 5.55 -4.77 -5.43
N PHE A 138 6.47 -3.82 -5.58
CA PHE A 138 7.72 -3.75 -4.83
C PHE A 138 7.97 -2.35 -4.28
N ARG A 139 8.45 -2.27 -3.03
CA ARG A 139 9.03 -1.05 -2.48
C ARG A 139 10.50 -0.98 -2.86
N ILE A 140 10.88 0.06 -3.62
CA ILE A 140 12.28 0.29 -3.99
C ILE A 140 12.64 1.74 -3.67
N GLY A 141 13.32 1.95 -2.57
CA GLY A 141 13.64 3.28 -2.08
C GLY A 141 12.41 4.04 -1.60
N ALA A 142 12.19 5.26 -2.11
CA ALA A 142 11.11 6.13 -1.65
C ALA A 142 9.72 5.70 -2.12
N LEU A 143 9.61 5.02 -3.26
CA LEU A 143 8.32 4.73 -3.92
C LEU A 143 8.04 3.23 -3.98
N GLU A 144 6.79 2.89 -4.25
CA GLU A 144 6.33 1.55 -4.60
C GLU A 144 6.01 1.51 -6.10
N TYR A 145 6.24 0.35 -6.72
CA TYR A 145 6.03 0.15 -8.15
C TYR A 145 5.31 -1.16 -8.40
N GLU A 146 4.24 -1.10 -9.17
CA GLU A 146 3.46 -2.26 -9.60
C GLU A 146 3.73 -2.56 -11.07
N ILE A 147 4.03 -3.82 -11.39
CA ILE A 147 4.16 -4.30 -12.76
C ILE A 147 2.75 -4.52 -13.30
N ILE A 148 2.30 -3.67 -14.21
CA ILE A 148 0.99 -3.77 -14.85
C ILE A 148 1.06 -4.66 -16.10
N SER A 149 2.07 -4.43 -16.93
CA SER A 149 2.36 -5.19 -18.15
C SER A 149 3.86 -5.10 -18.46
N PRO A 150 4.36 -5.82 -19.48
CA PRO A 150 5.75 -5.64 -19.93
C PRO A 150 6.07 -4.20 -20.36
N GLU A 151 5.07 -3.43 -20.77
CA GLU A 151 5.20 -2.07 -21.30
C GLU A 151 4.87 -0.98 -20.29
N GLU A 152 4.19 -1.35 -19.17
CA GLU A 152 3.69 -0.36 -18.19
C GLU A 152 3.92 -0.80 -16.75
N SER A 153 4.40 0.14 -15.92
CA SER A 153 4.41 0.03 -14.46
C SER A 153 3.62 1.19 -13.84
N ALA A 154 2.90 0.92 -12.75
CA ALA A 154 2.28 1.96 -11.94
C ALA A 154 3.20 2.37 -10.78
N ILE A 155 3.23 3.67 -10.50
CA ILE A 155 3.92 4.25 -9.34
C ILE A 155 2.89 4.42 -8.21
N HIS A 156 3.26 4.01 -7.01
CA HIS A 156 2.46 4.23 -5.80
C HIS A 156 3.30 4.97 -4.76
N ILE A 157 2.64 5.85 -4.02
CA ILE A 157 3.30 6.73 -3.05
C ILE A 157 2.86 6.30 -1.65
N PRO A 158 3.70 5.54 -0.93
CA PRO A 158 3.41 5.17 0.46
C PRO A 158 3.31 6.40 1.36
N SER A 159 2.54 6.30 2.45
CA SER A 159 2.33 7.41 3.39
C SER A 159 3.62 7.93 4.04
N ASP A 160 4.63 7.07 4.14
CA ASP A 160 5.96 7.36 4.68
C ASP A 160 6.99 7.80 3.63
N ALA A 161 6.56 8.04 2.38
CA ALA A 161 7.48 8.39 1.29
C ALA A 161 8.07 9.80 1.42
N ASP A 162 9.38 9.94 1.28
CA ASP A 162 9.99 11.23 0.97
C ASP A 162 9.94 11.46 -0.54
N ILE A 163 9.01 12.32 -0.96
CA ILE A 163 8.79 12.67 -2.37
C ILE A 163 9.70 13.82 -2.87
N SER A 164 10.83 14.08 -2.22
CA SER A 164 11.86 14.96 -2.80
C SER A 164 12.38 14.36 -4.11
N LEU A 165 12.64 15.23 -5.11
CA LEU A 165 12.93 14.76 -6.48
C LEU A 165 14.19 13.90 -6.57
N ASP A 166 15.21 14.18 -5.75
CA ASP A 166 16.41 13.35 -5.66
C ASP A 166 16.13 11.94 -5.18
N LYS A 167 15.23 11.79 -4.16
CA LYS A 167 14.81 10.49 -3.66
C LYS A 167 13.93 9.74 -4.66
N CYS A 168 13.01 10.43 -5.31
CA CYS A 168 12.18 9.84 -6.34
C CYS A 168 13.01 9.35 -7.52
N ARG A 169 13.96 10.16 -8.00
CA ARG A 169 14.88 9.80 -9.08
C ARG A 169 15.71 8.58 -8.73
N ALA A 170 16.37 8.59 -7.57
CA ALA A 170 17.16 7.44 -7.13
C ALA A 170 16.34 6.16 -6.98
N SER A 171 15.09 6.27 -6.49
CA SER A 171 14.12 5.18 -6.40
C SER A 171 13.78 4.64 -7.79
N PHE A 172 13.46 5.51 -8.72
CA PHE A 172 13.10 5.17 -10.11
C PHE A 172 14.24 4.48 -10.88
N GLU A 173 15.46 5.02 -10.80
CA GLU A 173 16.62 4.43 -11.44
C GLU A 173 16.92 3.02 -10.90
N ARG A 174 16.80 2.82 -9.57
CA ARG A 174 16.93 1.50 -8.93
C ARG A 174 15.84 0.55 -9.42
N TYR A 175 14.59 1.02 -9.57
CA TYR A 175 13.50 0.20 -10.06
C TYR A 175 13.69 -0.23 -11.52
N CYS A 176 14.06 0.67 -12.40
CA CYS A 176 14.34 0.33 -13.80
C CYS A 176 15.45 -0.73 -13.91
N LYS A 177 16.54 -0.57 -13.14
CA LYS A 177 17.60 -1.57 -13.07
C LYS A 177 17.12 -2.92 -12.51
N PHE A 178 16.29 -2.89 -11.49
CA PHE A 178 15.67 -4.09 -10.89
C PHE A 178 14.81 -4.84 -11.91
N LEU A 179 13.95 -4.15 -12.66
CA LEU A 179 13.15 -4.77 -13.72
C LEU A 179 14.01 -5.41 -14.81
N GLU A 180 15.02 -4.69 -15.29
CA GLU A 180 15.97 -5.20 -16.29
C GLU A 180 16.68 -6.46 -15.81
N THR A 181 17.23 -6.42 -14.59
CA THR A 181 18.05 -7.54 -14.07
C THR A 181 17.21 -8.75 -13.68
N THR A 182 16.03 -8.56 -13.04
CA THR A 182 15.23 -9.63 -12.46
C THR A 182 14.18 -10.16 -13.44
N PHE A 183 13.49 -9.26 -14.14
CA PHE A 183 12.35 -9.62 -14.99
C PHE A 183 12.64 -9.52 -16.49
N LYS A 184 13.80 -8.97 -16.89
CA LYS A 184 14.16 -8.69 -18.29
C LYS A 184 13.13 -7.78 -18.98
N MET A 185 12.63 -6.79 -18.25
CA MET A 185 11.57 -5.88 -18.68
C MET A 185 12.08 -4.45 -18.76
N HIS A 186 11.59 -3.70 -19.76
CA HIS A 186 11.91 -2.29 -19.99
C HIS A 186 10.62 -1.52 -20.31
N PRO A 187 9.75 -1.27 -19.29
CA PRO A 187 8.50 -0.56 -19.54
C PRO A 187 8.78 0.85 -20.07
N SER A 188 7.98 1.24 -21.06
CA SER A 188 8.05 2.57 -21.69
C SER A 188 7.11 3.57 -21.04
N ARG A 189 6.20 3.11 -20.18
CA ARG A 189 5.17 3.93 -19.53
C ARG A 189 5.17 3.70 -18.02
N PHE A 190 5.08 4.81 -17.27
CA PHE A 190 4.97 4.78 -15.82
C PHE A 190 3.79 5.65 -15.42
N SER A 191 2.70 5.01 -15.01
CA SER A 191 1.47 5.68 -14.62
C SER A 191 1.43 5.97 -13.12
N LEU A 192 0.67 6.99 -12.74
CA LEU A 192 0.31 7.32 -11.37
C LEU A 192 -1.15 7.77 -11.34
N ASP A 193 -1.94 7.21 -10.45
CA ASP A 193 -3.27 7.72 -10.07
C ASP A 193 -3.23 8.16 -8.61
N SER A 194 -3.31 9.47 -8.38
CA SER A 194 -3.16 10.01 -7.03
C SER A 194 -3.74 11.42 -6.91
N TRP A 195 -4.19 11.76 -5.70
CA TRP A 195 -4.52 13.14 -5.34
C TRP A 195 -3.29 14.07 -5.38
N LEU A 196 -2.07 13.52 -5.21
CA LEU A 196 -0.81 14.29 -5.23
C LEU A 196 -0.49 14.93 -6.58
N ILE A 197 -1.12 14.48 -7.66
CA ILE A 197 -1.02 15.11 -8.98
C ILE A 197 -2.32 15.81 -9.42
N SER A 198 -3.26 16.02 -8.48
CA SER A 198 -4.50 16.75 -8.79
C SER A 198 -4.21 18.19 -9.24
N PRO A 199 -4.87 18.70 -10.31
CA PRO A 199 -4.75 20.10 -10.73
C PRO A 199 -5.14 21.10 -9.65
N ALA A 200 -6.03 20.72 -8.73
CA ALA A 200 -6.45 21.61 -7.64
C ALA A 200 -5.30 22.05 -6.72
N LEU A 201 -4.22 21.29 -6.66
CA LEU A 201 -3.07 21.60 -5.81
C LEU A 201 -2.32 22.89 -6.21
N ASP A 202 -2.42 23.29 -7.48
CA ASP A 202 -1.80 24.54 -7.96
C ASP A 202 -2.36 25.79 -7.25
N GLY A 203 -3.63 25.74 -6.86
CA GLY A 203 -4.25 26.81 -6.06
C GLY A 203 -4.11 26.64 -4.53
N LEU A 204 -3.68 25.46 -4.06
CA LEU A 204 -3.62 25.14 -2.64
C LEU A 204 -2.20 25.24 -2.05
N LEU A 205 -1.19 25.00 -2.88
CA LEU A 205 0.20 24.94 -2.45
C LEU A 205 1.06 26.01 -3.09
N GLU A 206 2.14 26.36 -2.41
CA GLU A 206 3.12 27.29 -2.97
C GLU A 206 3.93 26.59 -4.10
N PRO A 207 4.37 27.31 -5.14
CA PRO A 207 5.16 26.74 -6.23
C PRO A 207 6.46 26.03 -5.77
N SER A 208 7.01 26.43 -4.62
CA SER A 208 8.19 25.80 -4.01
C SER A 208 7.91 24.53 -3.23
N SER A 209 6.65 24.09 -3.14
CA SER A 209 6.28 22.87 -2.43
C SER A 209 6.86 21.63 -3.10
N LYS A 210 7.38 20.68 -2.30
CA LYS A 210 7.81 19.36 -2.78
C LYS A 210 6.70 18.64 -3.55
N ILE A 211 5.44 18.79 -3.13
CA ILE A 211 4.28 18.19 -3.80
C ILE A 211 4.11 18.79 -5.21
N ILE A 212 4.24 20.10 -5.36
CA ILE A 212 4.15 20.75 -6.68
C ILE A 212 5.33 20.32 -7.58
N ALA A 213 6.54 20.25 -7.02
CA ALA A 213 7.70 19.77 -7.76
C ALA A 213 7.48 18.32 -8.26
N PHE A 214 7.00 17.44 -7.39
CA PHE A 214 6.66 16.06 -7.72
C PHE A 214 5.54 15.98 -8.78
N LYS A 215 4.42 16.70 -8.59
CA LYS A 215 3.31 16.78 -9.54
C LYS A 215 3.78 17.17 -10.95
N ASN A 216 4.69 18.12 -11.05
CA ASN A 216 5.20 18.63 -12.33
C ASN A 216 6.04 17.61 -13.09
N CYS A 217 6.45 16.50 -12.48
CA CYS A 217 7.10 15.37 -13.15
C CYS A 217 6.13 14.56 -14.02
N PHE A 218 4.83 14.76 -13.89
CA PHE A 218 3.84 13.98 -14.60
C PHE A 218 3.10 14.81 -15.67
N GLU A 219 2.77 14.16 -16.78
CA GLU A 219 1.80 14.64 -17.75
C GLU A 219 0.44 14.08 -17.38
N LEU A 220 -0.53 14.98 -17.16
CA LEU A 220 -1.87 14.59 -16.74
C LEU A 220 -2.68 14.05 -17.92
N GLU A 221 -3.35 12.92 -17.72
CA GLU A 221 -4.27 12.31 -18.68
C GLU A 221 -5.73 12.58 -18.29
N GLU A 222 -6.05 12.39 -17.01
CA GLU A 222 -7.42 12.47 -16.52
C GLU A 222 -7.46 13.11 -15.12
N TRP A 223 -8.55 13.82 -14.83
CA TRP A 223 -8.87 14.33 -13.50
C TRP A 223 -10.25 13.87 -13.05
N ASN A 224 -10.29 12.90 -12.13
CA ASN A 224 -11.49 12.48 -11.43
C ASN A 224 -11.80 13.45 -10.27
N LYS A 225 -12.58 14.49 -10.57
CA LYS A 225 -12.94 15.56 -9.61
C LYS A 225 -13.76 15.05 -8.43
N ASP A 226 -14.48 13.94 -8.61
CA ASP A 226 -15.44 13.43 -7.63
C ASP A 226 -14.85 12.35 -6.73
N SER A 227 -13.62 11.89 -6.99
CA SER A 227 -12.90 11.01 -6.07
C SER A 227 -12.74 11.66 -4.71
N ALA A 228 -13.00 10.90 -3.64
CA ALA A 228 -12.86 11.32 -2.26
C ALA A 228 -11.57 10.82 -1.58
N ASP A 229 -10.73 10.08 -2.27
CA ASP A 229 -9.55 9.39 -1.72
C ASP A 229 -8.56 10.33 -1.02
N TYR A 230 -8.45 11.59 -1.50
CA TYR A 230 -7.64 12.61 -0.85
C TYR A 230 -8.03 12.88 0.61
N LYS A 231 -9.27 12.57 1.02
CA LYS A 231 -9.75 12.83 2.39
C LYS A 231 -8.96 12.04 3.43
N GLN A 232 -8.72 10.76 3.16
CA GLN A 232 -7.88 9.92 4.02
C GLN A 232 -6.49 10.54 4.24
N TRP A 233 -5.88 10.99 3.17
CA TRP A 233 -4.49 11.46 3.20
C TRP A 233 -4.31 12.90 3.71
N ILE A 234 -5.25 13.77 3.41
CA ILE A 234 -5.20 15.18 3.86
C ILE A 234 -5.78 15.31 5.26
N PHE A 235 -6.87 14.61 5.58
CA PHE A 235 -7.65 14.82 6.80
C PHE A 235 -7.63 13.62 7.76
N GLY A 236 -7.03 12.49 7.37
CA GLY A 236 -6.87 11.29 8.19
C GLY A 236 -8.09 10.37 8.25
N LYS A 237 -9.16 10.66 7.49
CA LYS A 237 -10.38 9.82 7.44
C LYS A 237 -11.05 9.93 6.07
N GLU A 238 -11.48 8.79 5.52
CA GLU A 238 -12.22 8.75 4.25
C GLU A 238 -13.61 9.40 4.38
N ASN A 239 -14.36 8.98 5.38
CA ASN A 239 -15.71 9.44 5.64
C ASN A 239 -15.72 10.55 6.69
N ILE A 240 -15.32 11.77 6.28
CA ILE A 240 -15.31 12.97 7.14
C ILE A 240 -16.17 14.05 6.50
N SER A 241 -17.05 14.68 7.29
CA SER A 241 -17.81 15.84 6.84
C SER A 241 -16.89 17.08 6.76
N ILE A 242 -17.26 18.06 5.94
CA ILE A 242 -16.44 19.29 5.76
C ILE A 242 -16.28 20.01 7.10
N GLU A 243 -17.32 20.01 7.94
CA GLU A 243 -17.34 20.66 9.25
C GLU A 243 -16.31 20.06 10.21
N GLU A 244 -16.17 18.73 10.17
CA GLU A 244 -15.28 17.96 11.07
C GLU A 244 -13.81 17.92 10.60
N MET A 245 -13.54 18.35 9.35
CA MET A 245 -12.18 18.34 8.79
C MET A 245 -11.22 19.17 9.65
N PRO A 246 -10.06 18.59 10.06
CA PRO A 246 -9.06 19.31 10.84
C PRO A 246 -8.41 20.44 10.03
N GLU A 247 -7.89 21.43 10.74
CA GLU A 247 -7.24 22.63 10.18
C GLU A 247 -5.82 22.83 10.74
N LYS A 248 -5.14 21.74 11.11
CA LYS A 248 -3.82 21.78 11.76
C LYS A 248 -2.73 22.27 10.78
N THR A 249 -2.75 21.84 9.54
CA THR A 249 -1.76 22.23 8.53
C THR A 249 -2.31 23.29 7.57
N SER A 250 -1.41 23.99 6.86
CA SER A 250 -1.81 24.95 5.81
C SER A 250 -2.60 24.29 4.68
N LEU A 251 -2.18 23.07 4.27
CA LEU A 251 -2.88 22.31 3.26
C LEU A 251 -4.31 21.96 3.73
N GLN A 252 -4.48 21.48 4.96
CA GLN A 252 -5.81 21.19 5.51
C GLN A 252 -6.73 22.43 5.50
N ARG A 253 -6.24 23.58 5.95
CA ARG A 253 -7.03 24.85 5.95
C ARG A 253 -7.43 25.27 4.55
N LYS A 254 -6.48 25.32 3.61
CA LYS A 254 -6.74 25.71 2.22
C LYS A 254 -7.68 24.73 1.52
N SER A 255 -7.47 23.40 1.71
CA SER A 255 -8.33 22.34 1.17
C SER A 255 -9.76 22.44 1.70
N LYS A 256 -9.93 22.62 3.01
CA LYS A 256 -11.26 22.81 3.62
C LYS A 256 -11.98 24.05 3.10
N ALA A 257 -11.26 25.16 2.94
CA ALA A 257 -11.83 26.40 2.38
C ALA A 257 -12.28 26.18 0.93
N LEU A 258 -11.46 25.52 0.10
CA LEU A 258 -11.84 25.16 -1.27
C LEU A 258 -13.13 24.31 -1.31
N LEU A 259 -13.21 23.27 -0.48
CA LEU A 259 -14.38 22.39 -0.42
C LEU A 259 -15.63 23.11 0.05
N LYS A 260 -15.53 24.02 1.05
CA LYS A 260 -16.64 24.87 1.51
C LYS A 260 -17.17 25.80 0.42
N SER A 261 -16.33 26.28 -0.49
CA SER A 261 -16.74 27.09 -1.65
C SER A 261 -17.29 26.28 -2.83
N GLY A 262 -17.46 24.96 -2.69
CA GLY A 262 -17.94 24.08 -3.73
C GLY A 262 -16.84 23.61 -4.71
N GLY A 263 -15.58 23.94 -4.44
CA GLY A 263 -14.45 23.45 -5.24
C GLY A 263 -14.19 21.94 -5.02
N LYS A 264 -13.38 21.37 -5.87
CA LYS A 264 -13.06 19.93 -5.89
C LYS A 264 -11.55 19.72 -5.83
N ILE A 265 -11.11 18.67 -5.14
CA ILE A 265 -9.71 18.22 -5.15
C ILE A 265 -9.58 17.03 -6.08
N GLY A 266 -10.23 15.91 -5.76
CA GLY A 266 -10.22 14.70 -6.55
C GLY A 266 -8.87 14.01 -6.62
N THR A 267 -8.78 12.99 -7.49
CA THR A 267 -7.54 12.33 -7.91
C THR A 267 -7.27 12.59 -9.37
N ALA A 268 -6.03 12.45 -9.81
CA ALA A 268 -5.71 12.55 -11.21
C ALA A 268 -4.81 11.39 -11.64
N LYS A 269 -5.01 10.92 -12.87
CA LYS A 269 -4.15 9.97 -13.53
C LYS A 269 -3.19 10.71 -14.45
N GLY A 270 -1.95 10.28 -14.48
CA GLY A 270 -0.93 10.84 -15.36
C GLY A 270 0.23 9.89 -15.58
N TYR A 271 1.12 10.28 -16.47
CA TYR A 271 2.32 9.53 -16.82
C TYR A 271 3.58 10.31 -16.49
N LEU A 272 4.56 9.61 -15.96
CA LEU A 272 5.86 10.19 -15.64
C LEU A 272 6.56 10.69 -16.92
N LYS A 273 6.95 11.96 -16.93
CA LYS A 273 7.82 12.55 -17.96
C LYS A 273 9.29 12.37 -17.58
N SER A 274 9.61 12.74 -16.36
CA SER A 274 10.97 12.62 -15.78
C SER A 274 10.94 12.94 -14.29
N PHE A 275 11.86 12.38 -13.54
CA PHE A 275 12.19 12.85 -12.19
C PHE A 275 13.40 13.75 -12.18
#